data_d8282934ac2a60928497674beef119b7
#
_entry.id   d8282934ac2a60928497674beef119b7
#
_cell.length_a   1.000
_cell.length_b   1.000
_cell.length_c   1.000
_cell.angle_alpha   90.00
_cell.angle_beta   90.00
_cell.angle_gamma   90.00
#
_symmetry.space_group_name_H-M   'P 1'
#
loop_
_entity.id
_entity.type
_entity.pdbx_description
1 polymer ?
#
loop_
_entity_poly.entity_id
_entity_poly.type
_entity_poly.pdbx_seq_one_letter_code
_entity_poly.pdbx_strand_id
1 'polypeptide(L)'
;LAVTTGLYSGLAVNTGHEMGHHRHPIDQALTRVALAVPAYGHFTVEHNFGHHKEVATPEDTASSRYNESIYRFALREIPGGLVRSWRIETERLARRGRAGYSPHNTILQSHAIALLLHGALILALGWMAVVFLLIHNVIAWIQLTSANYVEHYGLLRERKADGSYERCEPHHSWNSNHVMSNLLLFHLERHSDHHAHPGRRYQCLRDFDDVPRLPCGYFGMFLLAYVPPLWFRVMNPRLLALPHIQGDFSKINC
;
A
#
# COMPACT_ATOMS: atom_id res chain seq x y z
N LEU A 1 -23.48 8.58 -0.04
CA LEU A 1 -22.51 9.57 0.46
C LEU A 1 -21.26 8.88 1.04
N ALA A 2 -21.37 7.98 2.07
CA ALA A 2 -20.20 7.33 2.71
C ALA A 2 -19.27 6.60 1.71
N VAL A 3 -19.84 5.86 0.74
CA VAL A 3 -19.05 5.20 -0.31
C VAL A 3 -18.32 6.23 -1.17
N THR A 4 -19.00 7.27 -1.63
CA THR A 4 -18.41 8.31 -2.48
C THR A 4 -17.27 9.04 -1.78
N THR A 5 -17.49 9.46 -0.53
CA THR A 5 -16.45 10.12 0.26
C THR A 5 -15.29 9.17 0.61
N GLY A 6 -15.57 7.88 0.86
CA GLY A 6 -14.55 6.86 1.04
C GLY A 6 -13.67 6.67 -0.20
N LEU A 7 -14.25 6.72 -1.40
CA LEU A 7 -13.50 6.69 -2.66
C LEU A 7 -12.56 7.90 -2.79
N TYR A 8 -13.02 9.11 -2.47
CA TYR A 8 -12.16 10.30 -2.46
C TYR A 8 -11.07 10.22 -1.38
N SER A 9 -11.39 9.65 -0.22
CA SER A 9 -10.39 9.45 0.84
C SER A 9 -9.32 8.42 0.45
N GLY A 10 -9.64 7.43 -0.38
CA GLY A 10 -8.62 6.54 -0.96
C GLY A 10 -7.61 7.30 -1.83
N LEU A 11 -8.07 8.27 -2.63
CA LEU A 11 -7.17 9.18 -3.36
C LEU A 11 -6.34 10.05 -2.41
N ALA A 12 -6.94 10.52 -1.30
CA ALA A 12 -6.23 11.28 -0.28
C ALA A 12 -5.18 10.43 0.45
N VAL A 13 -5.42 9.12 0.65
CA VAL A 13 -4.41 8.18 1.15
C VAL A 13 -3.22 8.11 0.20
N ASN A 14 -3.44 8.06 -1.11
CA ASN A 14 -2.36 8.09 -2.09
C ASN A 14 -1.58 9.43 -2.06
N THR A 15 -2.26 10.57 -1.81
CA THR A 15 -1.58 11.85 -1.55
C THR A 15 -0.71 11.76 -0.28
N GLY A 16 -1.23 11.15 0.78
CA GLY A 16 -0.49 10.89 2.01
C GLY A 16 0.70 9.93 1.80
N HIS A 17 0.56 8.95 0.92
CA HIS A 17 1.63 8.05 0.50
C HIS A 17 2.79 8.84 -0.13
N GLU A 18 2.54 9.65 -1.16
CA GLU A 18 3.56 10.47 -1.84
C GLU A 18 4.25 11.43 -0.87
N MET A 19 3.49 12.21 -0.10
CA MET A 19 4.06 13.13 0.91
C MET A 19 4.83 12.38 2.01
N GLY A 20 4.42 11.17 2.35
CA GLY A 20 5.05 10.34 3.38
C GLY A 20 6.49 9.95 3.08
N HIS A 21 6.90 9.95 1.81
CA HIS A 21 8.28 9.73 1.38
C HIS A 21 9.17 10.96 1.51
N HIS A 22 8.59 12.14 1.63
CA HIS A 22 9.34 13.39 1.75
C HIS A 22 9.81 13.62 3.19
N ARG A 23 11.00 14.21 3.34
CA ARG A 23 11.57 14.52 4.67
C ARG A 23 11.15 15.88 5.22
N HIS A 24 10.45 16.68 4.42
CA HIS A 24 10.05 18.03 4.83
C HIS A 24 9.00 17.98 5.96
N PRO A 25 9.16 18.76 7.04
CA PRO A 25 8.26 18.69 8.21
C PRO A 25 6.78 18.97 7.88
N ILE A 26 6.51 19.85 6.93
CA ILE A 26 5.14 20.16 6.48
C ILE A 26 4.52 18.94 5.79
N ASP A 27 5.24 18.28 4.88
CA ASP A 27 4.76 17.09 4.19
C ASP A 27 4.45 15.99 5.19
N GLN A 28 5.32 15.78 6.18
CA GLN A 28 5.11 14.82 7.26
C GLN A 28 3.89 15.17 8.15
N ALA A 29 3.63 16.45 8.40
CA ALA A 29 2.45 16.89 9.14
C ALA A 29 1.17 16.67 8.32
N LEU A 30 1.17 17.05 7.04
CA LEU A 30 0.05 16.86 6.12
C LEU A 30 -0.25 15.36 5.89
N THR A 31 0.77 14.52 5.79
CA THR A 31 0.62 13.06 5.73
C THR A 31 -0.16 12.53 6.92
N ARG A 32 0.20 12.94 8.15
CA ARG A 32 -0.55 12.50 9.35
C ARG A 32 -2.02 12.92 9.32
N VAL A 33 -2.30 14.12 8.82
CA VAL A 33 -3.68 14.60 8.68
C VAL A 33 -4.43 13.82 7.60
N ALA A 34 -3.85 13.65 6.42
CA ALA A 34 -4.46 12.92 5.30
C ALA A 34 -4.80 11.49 5.69
N LEU A 35 -3.88 10.79 6.36
CA LEU A 35 -4.08 9.41 6.81
C LEU A 35 -4.99 9.30 8.05
N ALA A 36 -5.15 10.36 8.83
CA ALA A 36 -6.07 10.39 9.95
C ALA A 36 -7.54 10.42 9.49
N VAL A 37 -7.85 11.00 8.32
CA VAL A 37 -9.21 11.06 7.79
C VAL A 37 -9.86 9.67 7.68
N PRO A 38 -9.25 8.66 7.05
CA PRO A 38 -9.75 7.29 7.03
C PRO A 38 -9.25 6.44 8.23
N ALA A 39 -8.68 7.04 9.28
CA ALA A 39 -8.08 6.33 10.41
C ALA A 39 -6.99 5.30 10.02
N TYR A 40 -6.16 5.61 9.03
CA TYR A 40 -5.13 4.71 8.50
C TYR A 40 -3.71 5.21 8.80
N GLY A 41 -3.52 5.87 9.94
CA GLY A 41 -2.28 6.57 10.32
C GLY A 41 -1.04 5.71 10.50
N HIS A 42 -1.18 4.39 10.62
CA HIS A 42 -0.07 3.45 10.70
C HIS A 42 0.61 3.20 9.35
N PHE A 43 -0.07 3.52 8.25
CA PHE A 43 0.36 3.22 6.89
C PHE A 43 1.77 3.75 6.57
N THR A 44 2.08 5.01 6.91
CA THR A 44 3.41 5.59 6.59
C THR A 44 4.57 4.79 7.21
N VAL A 45 4.39 4.29 8.42
CA VAL A 45 5.42 3.48 9.11
C VAL A 45 5.54 2.11 8.44
N GLU A 46 4.41 1.47 8.20
CA GLU A 46 4.36 0.17 7.52
C GLU A 46 4.97 0.29 6.13
N HIS A 47 4.53 1.23 5.34
CA HIS A 47 4.93 1.40 3.95
C HIS A 47 6.43 1.73 3.83
N ASN A 48 6.92 2.77 4.52
CA ASN A 48 8.29 3.25 4.34
C ASN A 48 9.34 2.34 4.99
N PHE A 49 9.02 1.68 6.10
CA PHE A 49 10.01 0.92 6.87
C PHE A 49 9.76 -0.59 6.88
N GLY A 50 8.58 -1.02 6.44
CA GLY A 50 8.20 -2.41 6.26
C GLY A 50 8.18 -2.80 4.79
N HIS A 51 7.14 -2.37 4.06
CA HIS A 51 6.89 -2.73 2.68
C HIS A 51 8.06 -2.43 1.73
N HIS A 52 8.58 -1.20 1.68
CA HIS A 52 9.72 -0.87 0.82
C HIS A 52 10.98 -1.71 1.09
N LYS A 53 11.15 -2.18 2.32
CA LYS A 53 12.27 -3.05 2.67
C LYS A 53 12.04 -4.49 2.22
N GLU A 54 10.82 -4.99 2.40
CA GLU A 54 10.49 -6.41 2.28
C GLU A 54 9.56 -6.72 1.10
N VAL A 55 9.28 -5.73 0.24
CA VAL A 55 8.43 -5.90 -0.96
C VAL A 55 8.83 -7.12 -1.77
N ALA A 56 7.85 -7.82 -2.32
CA ALA A 56 8.01 -9.07 -3.07
C ALA A 56 8.76 -10.15 -2.28
N THR A 57 8.52 -10.25 -0.97
CA THR A 57 8.94 -11.38 -0.12
C THR A 57 7.74 -11.94 0.64
N PRO A 58 7.81 -13.21 1.12
CA PRO A 58 6.73 -13.80 1.92
C PRO A 58 6.49 -13.07 3.26
N GLU A 59 7.49 -12.36 3.76
CA GLU A 59 7.43 -11.58 5.01
C GLU A 59 6.67 -10.26 4.86
N ASP A 60 6.54 -9.76 3.62
CA ASP A 60 5.79 -8.54 3.35
C ASP A 60 4.28 -8.78 3.38
N THR A 61 3.60 -8.10 4.29
CA THR A 61 2.12 -8.19 4.39
C THR A 61 1.41 -7.58 3.19
N ALA A 62 2.04 -6.63 2.51
CA ALA A 62 1.49 -5.90 1.37
C ALA A 62 1.82 -6.51 0.00
N SER A 63 2.58 -7.62 -0.04
CA SER A 63 2.80 -8.40 -1.26
C SER A 63 1.79 -9.55 -1.36
N SER A 64 0.97 -9.54 -2.41
CA SER A 64 -0.06 -10.56 -2.63
C SER A 64 0.53 -11.83 -3.25
N ARG A 65 -0.06 -12.98 -2.88
CA ARG A 65 0.44 -14.29 -3.26
C ARG A 65 -0.26 -14.83 -4.52
N TYR A 66 0.38 -15.73 -5.19
CA TYR A 66 -0.22 -16.47 -6.30
C TYR A 66 -1.49 -17.21 -5.84
N ASN A 67 -2.56 -17.11 -6.61
CA ASN A 67 -3.88 -17.66 -6.26
C ASN A 67 -4.51 -17.15 -4.94
N GLU A 68 -3.96 -16.10 -4.34
CA GLU A 68 -4.60 -15.40 -3.23
C GLU A 68 -5.67 -14.44 -3.78
N SER A 69 -6.93 -14.57 -3.35
CA SER A 69 -7.95 -13.58 -3.71
C SER A 69 -7.74 -12.27 -2.97
N ILE A 70 -8.15 -11.16 -3.56
CA ILE A 70 -8.08 -9.84 -2.90
C ILE A 70 -8.78 -9.83 -1.53
N TYR A 71 -9.83 -10.63 -1.34
CA TYR A 71 -10.54 -10.74 -0.07
C TYR A 71 -9.70 -11.42 1.01
N ARG A 72 -9.00 -12.52 0.68
CA ARG A 72 -8.06 -13.17 1.60
C ARG A 72 -6.86 -12.28 1.87
N PHE A 73 -6.36 -11.62 0.85
CA PHE A 73 -5.28 -10.66 0.96
C PHE A 73 -5.65 -9.53 1.93
N ALA A 74 -6.80 -8.88 1.77
CA ALA A 74 -7.27 -7.80 2.65
C ALA A 74 -7.37 -8.25 4.13
N LEU A 75 -7.88 -9.46 4.37
CA LEU A 75 -7.96 -10.04 5.73
C LEU A 75 -6.58 -10.32 6.36
N ARG A 76 -5.54 -10.46 5.55
CA ARG A 76 -4.15 -10.63 6.00
C ARG A 76 -3.40 -9.31 6.06
N GLU A 77 -3.51 -8.51 5.03
CA GLU A 77 -2.75 -7.27 4.84
C GLU A 77 -3.16 -6.20 5.86
N ILE A 78 -4.46 -5.92 6.00
CA ILE A 78 -4.93 -4.82 6.86
C ILE A 78 -4.54 -5.02 8.34
N PRO A 79 -4.86 -6.15 9.00
CA PRO A 79 -4.42 -6.36 10.38
C PRO A 79 -2.90 -6.61 10.49
N GLY A 80 -2.31 -7.29 9.50
CA GLY A 80 -0.88 -7.55 9.48
C GLY A 80 -0.05 -6.27 9.38
N GLY A 81 -0.46 -5.33 8.55
CA GLY A 81 0.17 -4.01 8.40
C GLY A 81 0.11 -3.20 9.70
N LEU A 82 -1.03 -3.22 10.40
CA LEU A 82 -1.18 -2.55 11.69
C LEU A 82 -0.23 -3.14 12.75
N VAL A 83 -0.18 -4.45 12.89
CA VAL A 83 0.69 -5.13 13.87
C VAL A 83 2.16 -4.90 13.55
N ARG A 84 2.53 -5.01 12.28
CA ARG A 84 3.91 -4.84 11.82
C ARG A 84 4.37 -3.39 11.99
N SER A 85 3.54 -2.41 11.62
CA SER A 85 3.86 -0.99 11.81
C SER A 85 4.09 -0.64 13.28
N TRP A 86 3.25 -1.18 14.18
CA TRP A 86 3.43 -0.98 15.62
C TRP A 86 4.77 -1.52 16.11
N ARG A 87 5.15 -2.73 15.70
CA ARG A 87 6.45 -3.32 16.02
C ARG A 87 7.60 -2.45 15.51
N ILE A 88 7.57 -2.06 14.23
CA ILE A 88 8.60 -1.22 13.60
C ILE A 88 8.74 0.10 14.35
N GLU A 89 7.63 0.77 14.67
CA GLU A 89 7.65 2.07 15.35
C GLU A 89 8.17 1.96 16.79
N THR A 90 7.75 0.94 17.53
CA THR A 90 8.23 0.73 18.91
C THR A 90 9.71 0.40 18.95
N GLU A 91 10.22 -0.41 18.03
CA GLU A 91 11.66 -0.67 17.88
C GLU A 91 12.44 0.60 17.52
N ARG A 92 11.87 1.42 16.60
CA ARG A 92 12.48 2.70 16.20
C ARG A 92 12.58 3.68 17.39
N LEU A 93 11.55 3.73 18.23
CA LEU A 93 11.54 4.55 19.44
C LEU A 93 12.49 4.01 20.49
N ALA A 94 12.53 2.70 20.71
CA ALA A 94 13.43 2.05 21.67
C ALA A 94 14.91 2.34 21.34
N ARG A 95 15.30 2.30 20.05
CA ARG A 95 16.66 2.70 19.61
C ARG A 95 17.01 4.17 19.94
N ARG A 96 16.02 5.00 20.24
CA ARG A 96 16.17 6.40 20.65
C ARG A 96 15.95 6.61 22.16
N GLY A 97 15.90 5.51 22.94
CA GLY A 97 15.63 5.53 24.38
C GLY A 97 14.23 6.00 24.75
N ARG A 98 13.23 5.81 23.86
CA ARG A 98 11.84 6.25 24.07
C ARG A 98 10.90 5.05 24.18
N ALA A 99 9.88 5.20 25.04
CA ALA A 99 8.82 4.20 25.16
C ALA A 99 7.92 4.18 23.92
N GLY A 100 7.36 3.02 23.59
CA GLY A 100 6.44 2.84 22.46
C GLY A 100 5.16 3.67 22.56
N TYR A 101 4.67 3.92 23.78
CA TYR A 101 3.50 4.79 24.03
C TYR A 101 3.87 6.27 24.26
N SER A 102 5.03 6.70 23.79
CA SER A 102 5.43 8.10 23.93
C SER A 102 4.69 9.00 22.91
N PRO A 103 4.59 10.31 23.19
CA PRO A 103 4.00 11.28 22.24
C PRO A 103 4.79 11.42 20.93
N HIS A 104 5.98 10.81 20.87
CA HIS A 104 6.81 10.75 19.66
C HIS A 104 6.45 9.60 18.72
N ASN A 105 5.51 8.74 19.11
CA ASN A 105 5.00 7.68 18.25
C ASN A 105 4.10 8.28 17.16
N THR A 106 4.53 8.16 15.90
CA THR A 106 3.85 8.77 14.76
C THR A 106 2.51 8.12 14.46
N ILE A 107 2.35 6.83 14.79
CA ILE A 107 1.08 6.11 14.69
C ILE A 107 0.08 6.70 15.68
N LEU A 108 0.48 6.87 16.94
CA LEU A 108 -0.38 7.46 17.97
C LEU A 108 -0.77 8.90 17.64
N GLN A 109 0.16 9.69 17.09
CA GLN A 109 -0.14 11.08 16.66
C GLN A 109 -1.26 11.10 15.61
N SER A 110 -1.15 10.28 14.55
CA SER A 110 -2.16 10.23 13.50
C SER A 110 -3.50 9.67 14.00
N HIS A 111 -3.47 8.62 14.83
CA HIS A 111 -4.69 8.08 15.43
C HIS A 111 -5.35 9.04 16.42
N ALA A 112 -4.58 9.87 17.14
CA ALA A 112 -5.15 10.93 17.99
C ALA A 112 -5.88 11.99 17.15
N ILE A 113 -5.32 12.39 16.00
CA ILE A 113 -6.03 13.29 15.06
C ILE A 113 -7.31 12.61 14.55
N ALA A 114 -7.24 11.33 14.16
CA ALA A 114 -8.43 10.58 13.73
C ALA A 114 -9.50 10.52 14.81
N LEU A 115 -9.12 10.24 16.05
CA LEU A 115 -10.04 10.19 17.20
C LEU A 115 -10.72 11.54 17.44
N LEU A 116 -9.97 12.64 17.39
CA LEU A 116 -10.53 13.99 17.54
C LEU A 116 -11.49 14.33 16.41
N LEU A 117 -11.12 14.05 15.15
CA LEU A 117 -11.93 14.31 13.97
C LEU A 117 -13.23 13.49 14.00
N HIS A 118 -13.11 12.16 14.18
CA HIS A 118 -14.25 11.26 14.20
C HIS A 118 -15.15 11.52 15.42
N GLY A 119 -14.54 11.77 16.59
CA GLY A 119 -15.28 12.11 17.79
C GLY A 119 -16.09 13.39 17.63
N ALA A 120 -15.49 14.44 17.04
CA ALA A 120 -16.21 15.68 16.75
C ALA A 120 -17.39 15.46 15.79
N LEU A 121 -17.20 14.66 14.73
CA LEU A 121 -18.29 14.31 13.80
C LEU A 121 -19.42 13.53 14.50
N ILE A 122 -19.08 12.56 15.36
CA ILE A 122 -20.06 11.76 16.10
C ILE A 122 -20.83 12.65 17.10
N LEU A 123 -20.14 13.53 17.80
CA LEU A 123 -20.78 14.48 18.73
C LEU A 123 -21.70 15.46 18.00
N ALA A 124 -21.34 15.93 16.81
CA ALA A 124 -22.12 16.89 16.05
C ALA A 124 -23.29 16.25 15.30
N LEU A 125 -23.15 15.02 14.78
CA LEU A 125 -24.10 14.38 13.86
C LEU A 125 -24.78 13.13 14.45
N GLY A 126 -24.41 12.75 15.66
CA GLY A 126 -24.98 11.60 16.36
C GLY A 126 -24.51 10.25 15.79
N TRP A 127 -25.19 9.17 16.20
CA TRP A 127 -24.81 7.78 15.91
C TRP A 127 -24.71 7.44 14.41
N MET A 128 -25.46 8.14 13.55
CA MET A 128 -25.39 7.95 12.10
C MET A 128 -23.99 8.25 11.55
N ALA A 129 -23.23 9.13 12.21
CA ALA A 129 -21.84 9.40 11.87
C ALA A 129 -20.94 8.16 12.08
N VAL A 130 -21.24 7.31 13.06
CA VAL A 130 -20.50 6.05 13.28
C VAL A 130 -20.67 5.13 12.08
N VAL A 131 -21.90 4.93 11.61
CA VAL A 131 -22.18 4.09 10.43
C VAL A 131 -21.51 4.68 9.19
N PHE A 132 -21.61 5.99 9.01
CA PHE A 132 -20.93 6.69 7.92
C PHE A 132 -19.41 6.45 7.94
N LEU A 133 -18.76 6.66 9.08
CA LEU A 133 -17.30 6.54 9.24
C LEU A 133 -16.83 5.10 9.04
N LEU A 134 -17.58 4.10 9.51
CA LEU A 134 -17.24 2.70 9.29
C LEU A 134 -17.22 2.37 7.79
N ILE A 135 -18.26 2.72 7.05
CA ILE A 135 -18.32 2.49 5.60
C ILE A 135 -17.23 3.29 4.87
N HIS A 136 -17.08 4.56 5.19
CA HIS A 136 -16.10 5.47 4.63
C HIS A 136 -14.67 4.91 4.77
N ASN A 137 -14.28 4.54 5.99
CA ASN A 137 -12.93 4.06 6.28
C ASN A 137 -12.64 2.74 5.56
N VAL A 138 -13.58 1.79 5.61
CA VAL A 138 -13.41 0.49 4.91
C VAL A 138 -13.25 0.70 3.40
N ILE A 139 -14.04 1.58 2.79
CA ILE A 139 -13.91 1.88 1.36
C ILE A 139 -12.55 2.51 1.03
N ALA A 140 -12.06 3.43 1.87
CA ALA A 140 -10.75 4.03 1.68
C ALA A 140 -9.60 3.00 1.84
N TRP A 141 -9.68 2.12 2.84
CA TRP A 141 -8.68 1.07 3.06
C TRP A 141 -8.64 0.07 1.91
N ILE A 142 -9.79 -0.38 1.43
CA ILE A 142 -9.88 -1.34 0.31
C ILE A 142 -9.26 -0.79 -0.97
N GLN A 143 -9.29 0.52 -1.21
CA GLN A 143 -8.62 1.09 -2.38
C GLN A 143 -7.10 0.96 -2.29
N LEU A 144 -6.51 1.26 -1.13
CA LEU A 144 -5.08 1.08 -0.91
C LEU A 144 -4.69 -0.41 -0.98
N THR A 145 -5.45 -1.26 -0.30
CA THR A 145 -5.30 -2.73 -0.37
C THR A 145 -5.37 -3.22 -1.82
N SER A 146 -6.25 -2.62 -2.66
CA SER A 146 -6.34 -2.97 -4.08
C SER A 146 -5.08 -2.57 -4.84
N ALA A 147 -4.47 -1.43 -4.54
CA ALA A 147 -3.19 -1.02 -5.12
C ALA A 147 -2.09 -2.02 -4.75
N ASN A 148 -1.86 -2.27 -3.45
CA ASN A 148 -0.88 -3.25 -2.97
C ASN A 148 -1.08 -4.64 -3.59
N TYR A 149 -2.35 -5.06 -3.74
CA TYR A 149 -2.68 -6.36 -4.34
C TYR A 149 -2.24 -6.47 -5.80
N VAL A 150 -2.52 -5.46 -6.61
CA VAL A 150 -2.21 -5.50 -8.05
C VAL A 150 -0.75 -5.23 -8.35
N GLU A 151 -0.07 -4.47 -7.49
CA GLU A 151 1.32 -4.04 -7.66
C GLU A 151 2.33 -5.17 -7.51
N HIS A 152 2.03 -6.17 -6.66
CA HIS A 152 2.99 -7.21 -6.29
C HIS A 152 2.47 -8.64 -6.45
N TYR A 153 1.36 -8.84 -7.17
CA TYR A 153 0.73 -10.15 -7.31
C TYR A 153 1.69 -11.24 -7.80
N GLY A 154 2.00 -12.19 -6.91
CA GLY A 154 2.79 -13.39 -7.19
C GLY A 154 4.29 -13.15 -7.42
N LEU A 155 4.76 -11.91 -7.41
CA LEU A 155 6.19 -11.59 -7.61
C LEU A 155 7.01 -11.94 -6.37
N LEU A 156 8.22 -12.48 -6.58
CA LEU A 156 9.11 -12.94 -5.52
C LEU A 156 10.54 -12.53 -5.78
N ARG A 157 11.21 -11.98 -4.77
CA ARG A 157 12.66 -11.72 -4.76
C ARG A 157 13.43 -12.99 -4.46
N GLU A 158 14.52 -13.20 -5.19
CA GLU A 158 15.37 -14.37 -4.99
C GLU A 158 16.05 -14.33 -3.61
N ARG A 159 16.08 -15.48 -2.95
CA ARG A 159 16.78 -15.64 -1.67
C ARG A 159 18.21 -16.07 -1.92
N LYS A 160 19.16 -15.28 -1.41
CA LYS A 160 20.60 -15.53 -1.54
C LYS A 160 21.05 -16.67 -0.62
N ALA A 161 22.26 -17.15 -0.86
CA ALA A 161 22.89 -18.21 -0.06
C ALA A 161 23.09 -17.83 1.42
N ASP A 162 23.23 -16.53 1.72
CA ASP A 162 23.34 -16.00 3.09
C ASP A 162 21.98 -15.85 3.80
N GLY A 163 20.89 -16.24 3.12
CA GLY A 163 19.52 -16.14 3.63
C GLY A 163 18.86 -14.77 3.47
N SER A 164 19.59 -13.75 3.01
CA SER A 164 19.01 -12.45 2.67
C SER A 164 18.32 -12.50 1.30
N TYR A 165 17.41 -11.56 1.06
CA TYR A 165 16.84 -11.38 -0.28
C TYR A 165 17.72 -10.47 -1.13
N GLU A 166 17.66 -10.64 -2.44
CA GLU A 166 18.23 -9.69 -3.39
C GLU A 166 17.61 -8.30 -3.22
N ARG A 167 18.23 -7.27 -3.80
CA ARG A 167 17.63 -5.92 -3.79
C ARG A 167 16.34 -5.92 -4.60
N CYS A 168 15.42 -5.02 -4.24
CA CYS A 168 14.26 -4.80 -5.08
C CYS A 168 14.70 -4.25 -6.44
N GLU A 169 14.37 -4.99 -7.49
CA GLU A 169 14.65 -4.66 -8.89
C GLU A 169 13.35 -4.31 -9.61
N PRO A 170 13.38 -3.65 -10.77
CA PRO A 170 12.18 -3.22 -11.48
C PRO A 170 11.18 -4.34 -11.81
N HIS A 171 11.64 -5.57 -11.97
CA HIS A 171 10.79 -6.73 -12.27
C HIS A 171 10.02 -7.28 -11.05
N HIS A 172 10.20 -6.71 -9.86
CA HIS A 172 9.47 -7.09 -8.65
C HIS A 172 8.17 -6.27 -8.43
N SER A 173 7.77 -5.49 -9.42
CA SER A 173 6.50 -4.76 -9.39
C SER A 173 5.79 -4.83 -10.74
N TRP A 174 4.45 -4.95 -10.70
CA TRP A 174 3.61 -4.76 -11.87
C TRP A 174 3.43 -3.27 -12.14
N ASN A 175 3.54 -2.89 -13.40
CA ASN A 175 3.49 -1.50 -13.84
C ASN A 175 2.37 -1.27 -14.86
N SER A 176 1.94 -0.04 -14.95
CA SER A 176 1.13 0.49 -16.04
C SER A 176 1.57 1.92 -16.35
N ASN A 177 1.20 2.42 -17.50
CA ASN A 177 1.42 3.83 -17.86
C ASN A 177 0.16 4.43 -18.47
N HIS A 178 -0.99 4.09 -17.88
CA HIS A 178 -2.28 4.56 -18.37
C HIS A 178 -2.52 6.03 -17.95
N VAL A 179 -2.79 6.89 -18.93
CA VAL A 179 -2.82 8.35 -18.74
C VAL A 179 -3.73 8.78 -17.59
N MET A 180 -4.99 8.31 -17.58
CA MET A 180 -5.98 8.74 -16.59
C MET A 180 -5.64 8.27 -15.17
N SER A 181 -5.21 7.03 -15.02
CA SER A 181 -4.81 6.51 -13.71
C SER A 181 -3.55 7.22 -13.21
N ASN A 182 -2.55 7.44 -14.06
CA ASN A 182 -1.33 8.16 -13.71
C ASN A 182 -1.61 9.60 -13.24
N LEU A 183 -2.52 10.32 -13.92
CA LEU A 183 -2.88 11.67 -13.52
C LEU A 183 -3.57 11.70 -12.15
N LEU A 184 -4.47 10.77 -11.89
CA LEU A 184 -5.24 10.71 -10.64
C LEU A 184 -4.45 10.12 -9.47
N LEU A 185 -3.46 9.23 -9.77
CA LEU A 185 -2.71 8.50 -8.76
C LEU A 185 -1.24 8.95 -8.63
N PHE A 186 -0.90 10.16 -9.08
CA PHE A 186 0.47 10.69 -8.98
C PHE A 186 1.52 9.74 -9.55
N HIS A 187 1.30 9.22 -10.76
CA HIS A 187 2.16 8.27 -11.45
C HIS A 187 2.49 6.99 -10.64
N LEU A 188 1.68 6.62 -9.66
CA LEU A 188 1.87 5.42 -8.84
C LEU A 188 2.01 4.15 -9.68
N GLU A 189 1.40 4.12 -10.88
CA GLU A 189 1.52 2.98 -11.81
C GLU A 189 2.93 2.75 -12.33
N ARG A 190 3.85 3.71 -12.20
CA ARG A 190 5.29 3.56 -12.45
C ARG A 190 5.99 2.98 -11.23
N HIS A 191 5.43 1.90 -10.72
CA HIS A 191 5.68 1.37 -9.39
C HIS A 191 7.10 0.82 -9.21
N SER A 192 7.70 0.29 -10.27
CA SER A 192 9.09 -0.17 -10.26
C SER A 192 10.10 0.95 -9.96
N ASP A 193 9.90 2.14 -10.54
CA ASP A 193 10.80 3.27 -10.27
C ASP A 193 10.52 3.89 -8.89
N HIS A 194 9.28 3.83 -8.43
CA HIS A 194 8.89 4.22 -7.08
C HIS A 194 9.63 3.36 -6.03
N HIS A 195 9.64 2.03 -6.17
CA HIS A 195 10.36 1.15 -5.25
C HIS A 195 11.89 1.29 -5.33
N ALA A 196 12.42 1.48 -6.54
CA ALA A 196 13.86 1.70 -6.72
C ALA A 196 14.33 3.04 -6.14
N HIS A 197 13.46 4.05 -6.12
CA HIS A 197 13.78 5.42 -5.73
C HIS A 197 12.65 6.09 -4.93
N PRO A 198 12.30 5.62 -3.73
CA PRO A 198 11.12 6.09 -2.99
C PRO A 198 11.13 7.58 -2.62
N GLY A 199 12.30 8.23 -2.63
CA GLY A 199 12.41 9.68 -2.43
C GLY A 199 12.29 10.52 -3.71
N ARG A 200 12.08 9.88 -4.88
CA ARG A 200 11.87 10.58 -6.15
C ARG A 200 10.44 11.09 -6.20
N ARG A 201 10.27 12.36 -6.54
CA ARG A 201 8.94 12.95 -6.70
C ARG A 201 8.19 12.28 -7.86
N TYR A 202 6.89 12.12 -7.72
CA TYR A 202 6.06 11.40 -8.70
C TYR A 202 6.19 11.93 -10.14
N GLN A 203 6.39 13.25 -10.33
CA GLN A 203 6.56 13.85 -11.67
C GLN A 203 7.82 13.33 -12.38
N CYS A 204 8.79 12.84 -11.63
CA CYS A 204 10.09 12.35 -12.13
C CYS A 204 10.16 10.82 -12.22
N LEU A 205 9.08 10.12 -11.89
CA LEU A 205 9.03 8.66 -12.00
C LEU A 205 9.10 8.23 -13.47
N ARG A 206 9.99 7.29 -13.74
CA ARG A 206 10.26 6.76 -15.09
C ARG A 206 9.37 5.58 -15.38
N ASP A 207 8.99 5.46 -16.64
CA ASP A 207 8.40 4.26 -17.20
C ASP A 207 9.50 3.42 -17.85
N PHE A 208 9.65 2.17 -17.44
CA PHE A 208 10.62 1.23 -17.99
C PHE A 208 9.94 0.31 -19.00
N ASP A 209 10.63 -0.04 -20.08
CA ASP A 209 10.09 -0.93 -21.12
C ASP A 209 10.08 -2.39 -20.65
N ASP A 210 11.15 -2.82 -19.98
CA ASP A 210 11.40 -4.22 -19.59
C ASP A 210 10.92 -4.52 -18.16
N VAL A 211 9.65 -4.23 -17.84
CA VAL A 211 9.05 -4.51 -16.54
C VAL A 211 7.73 -5.28 -16.69
N PRO A 212 7.28 -6.01 -15.66
CA PRO A 212 5.98 -6.64 -15.67
C PRO A 212 4.87 -5.58 -15.91
N ARG A 213 4.03 -5.83 -16.94
CA ARG A 213 2.97 -4.90 -17.35
C ARG A 213 1.60 -5.43 -17.03
N LEU A 214 0.79 -4.59 -16.38
CA LEU A 214 -0.63 -4.81 -16.19
C LEU A 214 -1.38 -4.64 -17.53
N PRO A 215 -2.46 -5.39 -17.78
CA PRO A 215 -3.22 -5.29 -19.02
C PRO A 215 -3.99 -3.98 -19.21
N CYS A 216 -4.22 -3.23 -18.11
CA CYS A 216 -4.86 -1.90 -18.14
C CYS A 216 -4.42 -1.07 -16.93
N GLY A 217 -4.93 0.17 -16.82
CA GLY A 217 -4.66 1.03 -15.65
C GLY A 217 -5.30 0.52 -14.37
N TYR A 218 -4.84 1.03 -13.22
CA TYR A 218 -5.20 0.53 -11.88
C TYR A 218 -6.69 0.42 -11.63
N PHE A 219 -7.50 1.39 -12.04
CA PHE A 219 -8.95 1.31 -11.80
C PHE A 219 -9.60 0.09 -12.47
N GLY A 220 -9.18 -0.24 -13.70
CA GLY A 220 -9.63 -1.46 -14.38
C GLY A 220 -9.10 -2.73 -13.69
N MET A 221 -7.87 -2.69 -13.21
CA MET A 221 -7.27 -3.80 -12.47
C MET A 221 -7.94 -4.03 -11.10
N PHE A 222 -8.36 -2.96 -10.39
CA PHE A 222 -9.12 -3.10 -9.15
C PHE A 222 -10.46 -3.79 -9.38
N LEU A 223 -11.19 -3.37 -10.42
CA LEU A 223 -12.46 -4.02 -10.78
C LEU A 223 -12.25 -5.49 -11.15
N LEU A 224 -11.19 -5.81 -11.88
CA LEU A 224 -10.85 -7.19 -12.22
C LEU A 224 -10.50 -8.01 -10.96
N ALA A 225 -9.74 -7.44 -10.01
CA ALA A 225 -9.35 -8.10 -8.77
C ALA A 225 -10.55 -8.44 -7.87
N TYR A 226 -11.63 -7.65 -7.92
CA TYR A 226 -12.86 -7.92 -7.16
C TYR A 226 -13.63 -9.14 -7.69
N VAL A 227 -13.22 -9.71 -8.83
CA VAL A 227 -13.77 -10.95 -9.39
C VAL A 227 -12.63 -11.99 -9.49
N PRO A 228 -12.26 -12.68 -8.39
CA PRO A 228 -11.06 -13.53 -8.32
C PRO A 228 -10.94 -14.57 -9.44
N PRO A 229 -12.00 -15.26 -9.91
CA PRO A 229 -11.85 -16.20 -11.03
C PRO A 229 -11.40 -15.52 -12.33
N LEU A 230 -11.84 -14.29 -12.60
CA LEU A 230 -11.38 -13.51 -13.75
C LEU A 230 -9.96 -13.00 -13.54
N TRP A 231 -9.64 -12.53 -12.35
CA TRP A 231 -8.29 -12.13 -11.98
C TRP A 231 -7.28 -13.24 -12.25
N PHE A 232 -7.52 -14.42 -11.70
CA PHE A 232 -6.62 -15.57 -11.87
C PHE A 232 -6.48 -15.99 -13.32
N ARG A 233 -7.59 -15.99 -14.08
CA ARG A 233 -7.58 -16.32 -15.51
C ARG A 233 -6.73 -15.33 -16.33
N VAL A 234 -6.69 -14.06 -15.92
CA VAL A 234 -5.96 -13.00 -16.62
C VAL A 234 -4.52 -12.90 -16.15
N MET A 235 -4.28 -12.91 -14.83
CA MET A 235 -2.97 -12.57 -14.27
C MET A 235 -2.05 -13.78 -14.08
N ASN A 236 -2.58 -14.97 -13.78
CA ASN A 236 -1.73 -16.16 -13.62
C ASN A 236 -0.91 -16.51 -14.88
N PRO A 237 -1.50 -16.57 -16.07
CA PRO A 237 -0.70 -16.83 -17.28
C PRO A 237 0.35 -15.73 -17.53
N ARG A 238 0.02 -14.48 -17.23
CA ARG A 238 0.97 -13.34 -17.38
C ARG A 238 2.13 -13.45 -16.43
N LEU A 239 1.85 -13.77 -15.16
CA LEU A 239 2.88 -13.99 -14.15
C LEU A 239 3.85 -15.11 -14.57
N LEU A 240 3.31 -16.26 -14.95
CA LEU A 240 4.10 -17.43 -15.33
C LEU A 240 4.89 -17.22 -16.63
N ALA A 241 4.43 -16.32 -17.50
CA ALA A 241 5.12 -15.99 -18.75
C ALA A 241 6.24 -14.93 -18.59
N LEU A 242 6.43 -14.35 -17.40
CA LEU A 242 7.49 -13.36 -17.19
C LEU A 242 8.88 -13.96 -17.47
N PRO A 243 9.79 -13.20 -18.12
CA PRO A 243 11.10 -13.73 -18.55
C PRO A 243 11.97 -14.31 -17.44
N HIS A 244 11.84 -13.80 -16.22
CA HIS A 244 12.57 -14.27 -15.05
C HIS A 244 11.88 -15.43 -14.31
N ILE A 245 10.60 -15.72 -14.62
CA ILE A 245 9.82 -16.80 -14.01
C ILE A 245 9.73 -18.02 -14.92
N GLN A 246 9.26 -17.86 -16.16
CA GLN A 246 9.17 -18.93 -17.19
C GLN A 246 8.51 -20.22 -16.69
N GLY A 247 7.43 -20.10 -15.93
CA GLY A 247 6.68 -21.22 -15.38
C GLY A 247 7.29 -21.87 -14.13
N ASP A 248 8.40 -21.37 -13.63
CA ASP A 248 9.04 -21.88 -12.42
C ASP A 248 8.34 -21.39 -11.15
N PHE A 249 7.62 -22.29 -10.49
CA PHE A 249 6.88 -21.98 -9.26
C PHE A 249 7.78 -21.65 -8.05
N SER A 250 9.06 -21.99 -8.07
CA SER A 250 10.01 -21.60 -7.02
C SER A 250 10.33 -20.11 -7.01
N LYS A 251 10.00 -19.42 -8.12
CA LYS A 251 10.24 -17.99 -8.35
C LYS A 251 8.98 -17.12 -8.15
N ILE A 252 7.94 -17.68 -7.57
CA ILE A 252 6.71 -16.94 -7.29
C ILE A 252 6.35 -16.98 -5.82
N ASN A 253 5.71 -15.93 -5.34
CA ASN A 253 5.21 -15.82 -3.98
C ASN A 253 3.89 -16.62 -3.86
N CYS A 254 3.93 -17.76 -3.17
CA CYS A 254 2.80 -18.67 -2.94
C CYS A 254 2.24 -18.57 -1.52
#